data_e98efe4711031ae6cabfce899a3d4505
#
_entry.id   e98efe4711031ae6cabfce899a3d4505
#
_cell.length_a   1.000
_cell.length_b   1.000
_cell.length_c   1.000
_cell.angle_alpha   90.00
_cell.angle_beta   90.00
_cell.angle_gamma   90.00
#
_symmetry.space_group_name_H-M   'P 1'
#
loop_
_entity.id
_entity.type
_entity.pdbx_description
1 polymer ?
#
loop_
_entity_poly.entity_id
_entity_poly.type
_entity_poly.pdbx_seq_one_letter_code
_entity_poly.pdbx_strand_id
1 'polypeptide(L)'
;MSPNQKTVLITGVSRGLGRAMAEEFIRLGHTVLGCGRSEKEIRQLQKQVGSPHDFAVVDVTDDEQVAAWAKRILKSHGAPDLLLNNAGHINRNARLWEISSQEFSQVIDVNLKGPANVIRHFVPEMVKRQSGVIVNFSSGWGRSTAAEVAPYCATKWAIEGLTQALAQELPPCMAAVPLNPGIINTDMLRSCFGGSASGYPTAEEWAKIAVPFLLKLGALDNGRPLTVPIRGAND
;
A
#
# COMPACT_ATOMS: atom_id res chain seq x y z
N MET A 1 24.57 -8.91 -4.13
CA MET A 1 23.11 -9.13 -4.24
C MET A 1 22.85 -9.98 -5.47
N SER A 2 21.93 -10.94 -5.40
CA SER A 2 21.50 -11.70 -6.58
C SER A 2 20.92 -10.72 -7.62
N PRO A 3 21.15 -10.88 -8.93
CA PRO A 3 20.67 -9.93 -9.97
C PRO A 3 19.15 -9.72 -9.99
N ASN A 4 18.38 -10.54 -9.29
CA ASN A 4 16.92 -10.46 -9.20
C ASN A 4 16.38 -9.95 -7.85
N GLN A 5 17.25 -9.61 -6.89
CA GLN A 5 16.82 -9.13 -5.58
C GLN A 5 16.37 -7.67 -5.66
N LYS A 6 15.13 -7.39 -5.26
CA LYS A 6 14.57 -6.03 -5.19
C LYS A 6 14.50 -5.54 -3.74
N THR A 7 14.59 -4.23 -3.57
CA THR A 7 14.26 -3.54 -2.33
C THR A 7 12.81 -3.02 -2.43
N VAL A 8 11.95 -3.52 -1.55
CA VAL A 8 10.50 -3.24 -1.55
C VAL A 8 10.14 -2.44 -0.29
N LEU A 9 9.53 -1.28 -0.48
CA LEU A 9 9.03 -0.46 0.61
C LEU A 9 7.51 -0.60 0.71
N ILE A 10 7.00 -0.93 1.91
CA ILE A 10 5.57 -1.20 2.15
C ILE A 10 5.09 -0.39 3.34
N THR A 11 4.03 0.40 3.17
CA THR A 11 3.34 1.03 4.30
C THR A 11 2.22 0.14 4.84
N GLY A 12 2.01 0.16 6.17
CA GLY A 12 0.94 -0.62 6.80
C GLY A 12 1.24 -2.11 6.95
N VAL A 13 2.48 -2.47 7.38
CA VAL A 13 2.93 -3.88 7.53
C VAL A 13 2.55 -4.54 8.85
N SER A 14 1.81 -3.88 9.74
CA SER A 14 1.47 -4.43 11.06
C SER A 14 0.51 -5.61 10.98
N ARG A 15 -0.39 -5.64 9.97
CA ARG A 15 -1.42 -6.69 9.77
C ARG A 15 -1.93 -6.72 8.33
N GLY A 16 -2.82 -7.69 8.04
CA GLY A 16 -3.55 -7.79 6.78
C GLY A 16 -2.64 -7.90 5.56
N LEU A 17 -3.01 -7.25 4.45
CA LEU A 17 -2.30 -7.37 3.17
C LEU A 17 -0.84 -6.94 3.27
N GLY A 18 -0.56 -5.84 3.98
CA GLY A 18 0.81 -5.34 4.12
C GLY A 18 1.72 -6.33 4.85
N ARG A 19 1.22 -7.00 5.90
CA ARG A 19 1.96 -8.04 6.62
C ARG A 19 2.21 -9.26 5.74
N ALA A 20 1.17 -9.75 5.07
CA ALA A 20 1.26 -10.92 4.20
C ALA A 20 2.19 -10.68 2.99
N MET A 21 2.13 -9.47 2.39
CA MET A 21 3.08 -9.08 1.34
C MET A 21 4.52 -9.05 1.85
N ALA A 22 4.76 -8.44 3.02
CA ALA A 22 6.09 -8.35 3.60
C ALA A 22 6.70 -9.75 3.79
N GLU A 23 5.96 -10.67 4.38
CA GLU A 23 6.39 -12.06 4.60
C GLU A 23 6.64 -12.80 3.29
N GLU A 24 5.78 -12.62 2.28
CA GLU A 24 5.94 -13.29 0.98
C GLU A 24 7.13 -12.73 0.18
N PHE A 25 7.34 -11.39 0.17
CA PHE A 25 8.54 -10.81 -0.44
C PHE A 25 9.83 -11.31 0.21
N ILE A 26 9.85 -11.41 1.56
CA ILE A 26 10.98 -11.96 2.32
C ILE A 26 11.22 -13.42 1.94
N ARG A 27 10.16 -14.23 1.89
CA ARG A 27 10.23 -15.64 1.48
C ARG A 27 10.82 -15.83 0.09
N LEU A 28 10.56 -14.88 -0.83
CA LEU A 28 11.11 -14.87 -2.20
C LEU A 28 12.51 -14.25 -2.29
N GLY A 29 13.12 -13.86 -1.17
CA GLY A 29 14.50 -13.38 -1.11
C GLY A 29 14.67 -11.88 -1.40
N HIS A 30 13.60 -11.09 -1.36
CA HIS A 30 13.65 -9.63 -1.52
C HIS A 30 13.91 -8.93 -0.19
N THR A 31 14.55 -7.76 -0.21
CA THR A 31 14.68 -6.90 0.97
C THR A 31 13.40 -6.10 1.17
N VAL A 32 12.83 -6.16 2.37
CA VAL A 32 11.61 -5.44 2.71
C VAL A 32 11.90 -4.34 3.73
N LEU A 33 11.46 -3.14 3.40
CA LEU A 33 11.46 -1.95 4.24
C LEU A 33 10.01 -1.59 4.53
N GLY A 34 9.62 -1.48 5.79
CA GLY A 34 8.22 -1.31 6.09
C GLY A 34 7.94 -0.37 7.26
N CYS A 35 6.70 0.15 7.31
CA CYS A 35 6.26 0.91 8.46
C CYS A 35 4.82 0.57 8.88
N GLY A 36 4.52 0.89 10.12
CA GLY A 36 3.18 0.78 10.68
C GLY A 36 3.11 1.46 12.04
N ARG A 37 1.89 1.71 12.54
CA ARG A 37 1.66 2.44 13.80
C ARG A 37 1.77 1.57 15.05
N SER A 38 1.54 0.27 14.93
CA SER A 38 1.56 -0.64 16.08
C SER A 38 3.00 -0.99 16.46
N GLU A 39 3.52 -0.35 17.50
CA GLU A 39 4.88 -0.60 18.01
C GLU A 39 5.11 -2.09 18.32
N LYS A 40 4.14 -2.74 18.99
CA LYS A 40 4.19 -4.17 19.32
C LYS A 40 4.40 -5.03 18.06
N GLU A 41 3.56 -4.85 17.05
CA GLU A 41 3.59 -5.65 15.83
C GLU A 41 4.84 -5.38 14.99
N ILE A 42 5.27 -4.10 14.91
CA ILE A 42 6.47 -3.71 14.18
C ILE A 42 7.73 -4.28 14.85
N ARG A 43 7.87 -4.17 16.19
CA ARG A 43 9.01 -4.74 16.92
C ARG A 43 9.03 -6.27 16.82
N GLN A 44 7.87 -6.92 16.87
CA GLN A 44 7.77 -8.36 16.69
C GLN A 44 8.23 -8.77 15.28
N LEU A 45 7.75 -8.09 14.23
CA LEU A 45 8.13 -8.36 12.84
C LEU A 45 9.65 -8.17 12.66
N GLN A 46 10.21 -7.05 13.13
CA GLN A 46 11.65 -6.78 13.03
C GLN A 46 12.48 -7.87 13.73
N LYS A 47 12.04 -8.34 14.90
CA LYS A 47 12.71 -9.40 15.65
C LYS A 47 12.66 -10.76 14.92
N GLN A 48 11.55 -11.05 14.25
CA GLN A 48 11.38 -12.31 13.54
C GLN A 48 12.25 -12.43 12.29
N VAL A 49 12.43 -11.34 11.55
CA VAL A 49 13.10 -11.43 10.23
C VAL A 49 14.53 -10.85 10.21
N GLY A 50 14.85 -9.92 11.10
CA GLY A 50 16.21 -9.35 11.21
C GLY A 50 16.67 -8.58 9.98
N SER A 51 18.00 -8.39 9.88
CA SER A 51 18.67 -7.79 8.70
C SER A 51 18.64 -8.77 7.51
N PRO A 52 18.52 -8.28 6.26
CA PRO A 52 18.59 -6.87 5.82
C PRO A 52 17.26 -6.11 5.84
N HIS A 53 16.21 -6.67 6.44
CA HIS A 53 14.89 -6.03 6.48
C HIS A 53 14.84 -4.93 7.57
N ASP A 54 14.07 -3.89 7.33
CA ASP A 54 13.95 -2.74 8.25
C ASP A 54 12.48 -2.34 8.43
N PHE A 55 11.99 -2.42 9.66
CA PHE A 55 10.63 -2.09 10.02
C PHE A 55 10.60 -0.99 11.08
N ALA A 56 9.82 0.08 10.83
CA ALA A 56 9.76 1.26 11.66
C ALA A 56 8.34 1.57 12.16
N VAL A 57 8.27 2.11 13.37
CA VAL A 57 7.02 2.69 13.89
C VAL A 57 6.88 4.08 13.29
N VAL A 58 5.95 4.24 12.35
CA VAL A 58 5.68 5.51 11.66
C VAL A 58 4.18 5.61 11.37
N ASP A 59 3.61 6.76 11.67
CA ASP A 59 2.28 7.13 11.18
C ASP A 59 2.44 7.88 9.85
N VAL A 60 1.89 7.31 8.79
CA VAL A 60 1.97 7.92 7.44
C VAL A 60 1.23 9.26 7.34
N THR A 61 0.33 9.56 8.29
CA THR A 61 -0.38 10.85 8.34
C THR A 61 0.49 12.00 8.87
N ASP A 62 1.58 11.66 9.56
CA ASP A 62 2.56 12.59 10.12
C ASP A 62 3.74 12.76 9.13
N ASP A 63 3.78 13.90 8.44
CA ASP A 63 4.80 14.18 7.43
C ASP A 63 6.22 14.23 7.99
N GLU A 64 6.40 14.68 9.25
CA GLU A 64 7.70 14.76 9.90
C GLU A 64 8.26 13.36 10.23
N GLN A 65 7.40 12.46 10.72
CA GLN A 65 7.78 11.06 10.94
C GLN A 65 8.16 10.38 9.61
N VAL A 66 7.39 10.60 8.55
CA VAL A 66 7.68 10.06 7.21
C VAL A 66 8.99 10.62 6.68
N ALA A 67 9.25 11.93 6.82
CA ALA A 67 10.50 12.57 6.41
C ALA A 67 11.72 11.98 7.13
N ALA A 68 11.64 11.84 8.46
CA ALA A 68 12.71 11.26 9.27
C ALA A 68 12.98 9.78 8.89
N TRP A 69 11.91 9.00 8.69
CA TRP A 69 12.00 7.61 8.24
C TRP A 69 12.63 7.52 6.84
N ALA A 70 12.17 8.32 5.89
CA ALA A 70 12.72 8.33 4.53
C ALA A 70 14.20 8.68 4.52
N LYS A 71 14.61 9.73 5.25
CA LYS A 71 16.03 10.12 5.37
C LYS A 71 16.89 8.96 5.88
N ARG A 72 16.42 8.22 6.88
CA ARG A 72 17.13 7.07 7.45
C ARG A 72 17.22 5.92 6.43
N ILE A 73 16.10 5.54 5.82
CA ILE A 73 16.02 4.45 4.86
C ILE A 73 16.87 4.73 3.61
N LEU A 74 16.73 5.91 3.03
CA LEU A 74 17.48 6.30 1.83
C LEU A 74 18.99 6.32 2.07
N LYS A 75 19.42 6.67 3.28
CA LYS A 75 20.83 6.63 3.66
C LYS A 75 21.37 5.19 3.80
N SER A 76 20.58 4.26 4.34
CA SER A 76 21.04 2.91 4.66
C SER A 76 20.79 1.88 3.55
N HIS A 77 19.72 2.05 2.76
CA HIS A 77 19.28 1.08 1.76
C HIS A 77 19.18 1.66 0.33
N GLY A 78 19.25 2.98 0.18
CA GLY A 78 18.99 3.67 -1.09
C GLY A 78 17.50 3.75 -1.43
N ALA A 79 17.19 4.20 -2.65
CA ALA A 79 15.82 4.27 -3.14
C ALA A 79 15.23 2.88 -3.39
N PRO A 80 13.96 2.61 -3.01
CA PRO A 80 13.32 1.32 -3.24
C PRO A 80 13.08 1.07 -4.74
N ASP A 81 13.07 -0.20 -5.16
CA ASP A 81 12.69 -0.62 -6.51
C ASP A 81 11.17 -0.66 -6.66
N LEU A 82 10.46 -0.96 -5.57
CA LEU A 82 9.02 -1.03 -5.52
C LEU A 82 8.52 -0.34 -4.24
N LEU A 83 7.69 0.69 -4.41
CA LEU A 83 7.08 1.43 -3.32
C LEU A 83 5.58 1.12 -3.28
N LEU A 84 5.11 0.51 -2.18
CA LEU A 84 3.74 0.06 -2.00
C LEU A 84 3.04 0.91 -0.92
N ASN A 85 2.24 1.87 -1.33
CA ASN A 85 1.35 2.63 -0.45
C ASN A 85 0.10 1.80 -0.15
N ASN A 86 0.24 0.90 0.84
CA ASN A 86 -0.81 -0.04 1.25
C ASN A 86 -1.54 0.39 2.54
N ALA A 87 -0.93 1.20 3.38
CA ALA A 87 -1.61 1.70 4.59
C ALA A 87 -2.98 2.28 4.24
N GLY A 88 -4.02 1.82 4.93
CA GLY A 88 -5.38 2.23 4.65
C GLY A 88 -6.30 2.12 5.87
N HIS A 89 -7.36 2.90 5.85
CA HIS A 89 -8.41 2.94 6.84
C HIS A 89 -9.77 3.07 6.18
N ILE A 90 -10.80 2.43 6.75
CA ILE A 90 -12.19 2.55 6.33
C ILE A 90 -13.03 3.06 7.50
N ASN A 91 -14.04 3.89 7.21
CA ASN A 91 -15.01 4.32 8.21
C ASN A 91 -15.92 3.14 8.64
N ARG A 92 -16.55 3.27 9.80
CA ARG A 92 -17.67 2.37 10.17
C ARG A 92 -18.81 2.50 9.14
N ASN A 93 -19.54 1.43 8.92
CA ASN A 93 -20.73 1.49 8.04
C ASN A 93 -21.76 2.44 8.65
N ALA A 94 -21.99 3.58 7.99
CA ALA A 94 -22.95 4.58 8.37
C ALA A 94 -23.29 5.48 7.17
N ARG A 95 -24.48 6.05 7.17
CA ARG A 95 -24.86 7.08 6.17
C ARG A 95 -23.94 8.29 6.30
N LEU A 96 -23.64 8.93 5.18
CA LEU A 96 -22.66 10.02 5.13
C LEU A 96 -22.91 11.12 6.17
N TRP A 97 -24.16 11.48 6.40
CA TRP A 97 -24.55 12.52 7.39
C TRP A 97 -24.50 12.04 8.85
N GLU A 98 -24.24 10.77 9.11
CA GLU A 98 -24.06 10.17 10.43
C GLU A 98 -22.59 9.95 10.79
N ILE A 99 -21.67 10.16 9.83
CA ILE A 99 -20.23 10.05 10.04
C ILE A 99 -19.71 11.36 10.65
N SER A 100 -18.97 11.25 11.74
CA SER A 100 -18.38 12.42 12.37
C SER A 100 -17.30 13.06 11.49
N SER A 101 -17.09 14.36 11.63
CA SER A 101 -16.00 15.08 10.95
C SER A 101 -14.62 14.46 11.26
N GLN A 102 -14.42 14.00 12.50
CA GLN A 102 -13.16 13.35 12.91
C GLN A 102 -12.95 12.03 12.17
N GLU A 103 -13.97 11.17 12.08
CA GLU A 103 -13.89 9.90 11.38
C GLU A 103 -13.67 10.11 9.87
N PHE A 104 -14.38 11.07 9.26
CA PHE A 104 -14.18 11.48 7.88
C PHE A 104 -12.72 11.91 7.64
N SER A 105 -12.22 12.84 8.47
CA SER A 105 -10.84 13.34 8.37
C SER A 105 -9.82 12.23 8.50
N GLN A 106 -10.02 11.28 9.43
CA GLN A 106 -9.11 10.15 9.61
C GLN A 106 -9.00 9.28 8.34
N VAL A 107 -10.10 9.04 7.63
CA VAL A 107 -10.08 8.28 6.37
C VAL A 107 -9.29 9.04 5.30
N ILE A 108 -9.51 10.35 5.17
CA ILE A 108 -8.76 11.21 4.22
C ILE A 108 -7.27 11.23 4.57
N ASP A 109 -6.93 11.43 5.84
CA ASP A 109 -5.55 11.56 6.30
C ASP A 109 -4.76 10.28 6.01
N VAL A 110 -5.30 9.12 6.35
CA VAL A 110 -4.61 7.84 6.12
C VAL A 110 -4.55 7.48 4.64
N ASN A 111 -5.68 7.57 3.92
CA ASN A 111 -5.79 7.00 2.57
C ASN A 111 -5.28 7.93 1.46
N LEU A 112 -5.23 9.24 1.71
CA LEU A 112 -4.84 10.21 0.68
C LEU A 112 -3.60 11.01 1.08
N LYS A 113 -3.58 11.65 2.24
CA LYS A 113 -2.40 12.40 2.70
C LYS A 113 -1.23 11.45 3.01
N GLY A 114 -1.49 10.27 3.60
CA GLY A 114 -0.46 9.27 3.86
C GLY A 114 0.36 8.90 2.63
N PRO A 115 -0.25 8.41 1.54
CA PRO A 115 0.45 8.18 0.27
C PRO A 115 1.18 9.42 -0.26
N ALA A 116 0.58 10.62 -0.18
CA ALA A 116 1.20 11.85 -0.64
C ALA A 116 2.47 12.18 0.15
N ASN A 117 2.48 11.98 1.48
CA ASN A 117 3.66 12.16 2.32
C ASN A 117 4.78 11.18 1.93
N VAL A 118 4.44 9.89 1.76
CA VAL A 118 5.42 8.88 1.34
C VAL A 118 6.00 9.17 -0.04
N ILE A 119 5.15 9.54 -1.01
CA ILE A 119 5.57 9.95 -2.36
C ILE A 119 6.54 11.14 -2.27
N ARG A 120 6.22 12.17 -1.51
CA ARG A 120 7.05 13.40 -1.35
C ARG A 120 8.47 13.08 -0.91
N HIS A 121 8.64 12.12 -0.01
CA HIS A 121 9.94 11.86 0.62
C HIS A 121 10.75 10.73 -0.02
N PHE A 122 10.13 9.82 -0.77
CA PHE A 122 10.85 8.70 -1.40
C PHE A 122 10.99 8.84 -2.92
N VAL A 123 9.96 9.34 -3.62
CA VAL A 123 9.96 9.36 -5.10
C VAL A 123 11.04 10.26 -5.69
N PRO A 124 11.45 11.41 -5.11
CA PRO A 124 12.55 12.18 -5.66
C PRO A 124 13.85 11.40 -5.84
N GLU A 125 14.21 10.51 -4.91
CA GLU A 125 15.40 9.67 -5.02
C GLU A 125 15.22 8.51 -6.03
N MET A 126 13.99 7.98 -6.18
CA MET A 126 13.66 7.04 -7.25
C MET A 126 13.79 7.70 -8.63
N VAL A 127 13.31 8.94 -8.78
CA VAL A 127 13.43 9.73 -10.01
C VAL A 127 14.90 10.03 -10.35
N LYS A 128 15.73 10.40 -9.37
CA LYS A 128 17.17 10.58 -9.58
C LYS A 128 17.84 9.30 -10.09
N ARG A 129 17.43 8.15 -9.59
CA ARG A 129 17.92 6.84 -10.04
C ARG A 129 17.32 6.41 -11.39
N GLN A 130 16.29 7.10 -11.88
CA GLN A 130 15.57 6.77 -13.14
C GLN A 130 15.00 5.34 -13.14
N SER A 131 14.55 4.83 -11.98
CA SER A 131 14.10 3.44 -11.86
C SER A 131 13.15 3.27 -10.67
N GLY A 132 12.13 2.45 -10.86
CA GLY A 132 11.23 2.00 -9.81
C GLY A 132 9.75 2.08 -10.19
N VAL A 133 8.94 1.38 -9.40
CA VAL A 133 7.49 1.35 -9.54
C VAL A 133 6.84 1.81 -8.24
N ILE A 134 5.90 2.72 -8.35
CA ILE A 134 5.04 3.19 -7.26
C ILE A 134 3.67 2.55 -7.41
N VAL A 135 3.19 1.83 -6.40
CA VAL A 135 1.85 1.25 -6.38
C VAL A 135 1.04 1.88 -5.27
N ASN A 136 -0.02 2.56 -5.63
CA ASN A 136 -0.99 3.10 -4.67
C ASN A 136 -2.19 2.16 -4.60
N PHE A 137 -2.44 1.57 -3.42
CA PHE A 137 -3.54 0.64 -3.24
C PHE A 137 -4.89 1.36 -3.32
N SER A 138 -5.61 1.11 -4.40
CA SER A 138 -6.98 1.52 -4.66
C SER A 138 -7.97 0.46 -4.12
N SER A 139 -9.09 0.31 -4.77
CA SER A 139 -10.16 -0.64 -4.44
C SER A 139 -11.08 -0.79 -5.65
N GLY A 140 -11.94 -1.80 -5.68
CA GLY A 140 -13.13 -1.80 -6.53
C GLY A 140 -13.96 -0.52 -6.34
N TRP A 141 -14.02 -0.02 -5.10
CA TRP A 141 -14.70 1.25 -4.77
C TRP A 141 -13.90 2.53 -5.12
N GLY A 142 -12.78 2.42 -5.78
CA GLY A 142 -12.13 3.51 -6.51
C GLY A 142 -12.63 3.65 -7.95
N ARG A 143 -13.45 2.69 -8.43
CA ARG A 143 -14.03 2.62 -9.79
C ARG A 143 -15.54 2.40 -9.76
N SER A 144 -16.11 2.18 -8.58
CA SER A 144 -17.52 2.08 -8.24
C SER A 144 -17.76 2.71 -6.88
N THR A 145 -18.98 2.63 -6.35
CA THR A 145 -19.32 3.17 -5.03
C THR A 145 -20.22 2.19 -4.27
N ALA A 146 -20.27 2.36 -2.94
CA ALA A 146 -21.23 1.67 -2.09
C ALA A 146 -21.80 2.63 -1.04
N ALA A 147 -23.02 2.36 -0.60
CA ALA A 147 -23.62 3.06 0.53
C ALA A 147 -22.80 2.83 1.82
N GLU A 148 -22.94 3.73 2.78
CA GLU A 148 -22.37 3.65 4.13
C GLU A 148 -20.83 3.72 4.24
N VAL A 149 -20.11 3.75 3.12
CA VAL A 149 -18.64 3.86 3.05
C VAL A 149 -18.20 5.03 2.17
N ALA A 150 -19.00 6.09 2.09
CA ALA A 150 -18.75 7.24 1.23
C ALA A 150 -17.37 7.91 1.42
N PRO A 151 -16.85 8.14 2.65
CA PRO A 151 -15.50 8.69 2.85
C PRO A 151 -14.42 7.78 2.23
N TYR A 152 -14.53 6.47 2.42
CA TYR A 152 -13.60 5.51 1.84
C TYR A 152 -13.65 5.53 0.32
N CYS A 153 -14.86 5.45 -0.28
CA CYS A 153 -15.02 5.56 -1.73
C CYS A 153 -14.37 6.83 -2.28
N ALA A 154 -14.64 7.98 -1.65
CA ALA A 154 -14.06 9.26 -2.06
C ALA A 154 -12.53 9.21 -2.08
N THR A 155 -11.88 8.61 -1.04
CA THR A 155 -10.43 8.47 -1.02
C THR A 155 -9.90 7.53 -2.09
N LYS A 156 -10.62 6.45 -2.41
CA LYS A 156 -10.17 5.49 -3.42
C LYS A 156 -10.32 6.05 -4.84
N TRP A 157 -11.36 6.84 -5.12
CA TRP A 157 -11.44 7.63 -6.35
C TRP A 157 -10.32 8.66 -6.44
N ALA A 158 -10.02 9.36 -5.33
CA ALA A 158 -8.92 10.32 -5.28
C ALA A 158 -7.56 9.66 -5.54
N ILE A 159 -7.31 8.44 -5.03
CA ILE A 159 -6.08 7.67 -5.27
C ILE A 159 -5.94 7.28 -6.74
N GLU A 160 -7.02 6.90 -7.43
CA GLU A 160 -6.98 6.64 -8.88
C GLU A 160 -6.50 7.90 -9.63
N GLY A 161 -7.10 9.07 -9.37
CA GLY A 161 -6.71 10.33 -10.00
C GLY A 161 -5.30 10.80 -9.64
N LEU A 162 -4.93 10.76 -8.35
CA LEU A 162 -3.60 11.13 -7.87
C LEU A 162 -2.51 10.28 -8.53
N THR A 163 -2.76 8.97 -8.65
CA THR A 163 -1.77 8.05 -9.23
C THR A 163 -1.61 8.26 -10.73
N GLN A 164 -2.71 8.51 -11.46
CA GLN A 164 -2.66 8.81 -12.89
C GLN A 164 -1.97 10.16 -13.18
N ALA A 165 -2.16 11.17 -12.32
CA ALA A 165 -1.44 12.44 -12.41
C ALA A 165 0.06 12.24 -12.15
N LEU A 166 0.43 11.53 -11.07
CA LEU A 166 1.82 11.18 -10.77
C LEU A 166 2.49 10.46 -11.95
N ALA A 167 1.77 9.54 -12.61
CA ALA A 167 2.28 8.79 -13.75
C ALA A 167 2.74 9.70 -14.91
N GLN A 168 2.09 10.85 -15.10
CA GLN A 168 2.45 11.82 -16.13
C GLN A 168 3.71 12.63 -15.77
N GLU A 169 4.07 12.68 -14.49
CA GLU A 169 5.22 13.42 -13.97
C GLU A 169 6.49 12.55 -13.89
N LEU A 170 6.36 11.21 -14.00
CA LEU A 170 7.48 10.28 -13.88
C LEU A 170 8.30 10.15 -15.17
N PRO A 171 9.61 9.86 -15.05
CA PRO A 171 10.44 9.48 -16.20
C PRO A 171 9.89 8.23 -16.92
N PRO A 172 10.13 8.09 -18.24
CA PRO A 172 9.58 6.98 -19.05
C PRO A 172 9.96 5.57 -18.58
N CYS A 173 11.03 5.43 -17.80
CA CYS A 173 11.50 4.15 -17.24
C CYS A 173 10.86 3.77 -15.91
N MET A 174 9.99 4.62 -15.37
CA MET A 174 9.27 4.42 -14.10
C MET A 174 7.78 4.22 -14.32
N ALA A 175 7.08 3.78 -13.28
CA ALA A 175 5.64 3.66 -13.32
C ALA A 175 4.99 4.04 -11.98
N ALA A 176 3.79 4.63 -12.06
CA ALA A 176 2.85 4.76 -10.97
C ALA A 176 1.55 4.02 -11.34
N VAL A 177 1.11 3.10 -10.47
CA VAL A 177 0.00 2.17 -10.75
C VAL A 177 -1.03 2.26 -9.64
N PRO A 178 -2.28 2.64 -9.93
CA PRO A 178 -3.38 2.47 -8.99
C PRO A 178 -3.85 1.02 -9.05
N LEU A 179 -3.73 0.30 -7.92
CA LEU A 179 -3.97 -1.14 -7.84
C LEU A 179 -5.20 -1.46 -7.02
N ASN A 180 -6.20 -2.10 -7.64
CA ASN A 180 -7.26 -2.78 -6.90
C ASN A 180 -6.76 -4.15 -6.42
N PRO A 181 -6.70 -4.42 -5.11
CA PRO A 181 -6.27 -5.72 -4.60
C PRO A 181 -7.33 -6.83 -4.77
N GLY A 182 -8.57 -6.49 -5.12
CA GLY A 182 -9.71 -7.39 -5.07
C GLY A 182 -10.36 -7.43 -3.67
N ILE A 183 -11.17 -8.45 -3.42
CA ILE A 183 -11.86 -8.67 -2.14
C ILE A 183 -11.11 -9.76 -1.37
N ILE A 184 -10.59 -9.42 -0.18
CA ILE A 184 -9.75 -10.31 0.61
C ILE A 184 -10.24 -10.31 2.07
N ASN A 185 -10.31 -11.49 2.68
CA ASN A 185 -10.70 -11.68 4.07
C ASN A 185 -9.67 -11.06 5.03
N THR A 186 -9.89 -9.80 5.37
CA THR A 186 -9.10 -9.00 6.30
C THR A 186 -9.98 -8.42 7.40
N ASP A 187 -9.39 -7.89 8.47
CA ASP A 187 -10.15 -7.16 9.50
C ASP A 187 -10.96 -6.02 8.91
N MET A 188 -10.40 -5.33 7.91
CA MET A 188 -11.08 -4.26 7.18
C MET A 188 -12.33 -4.78 6.45
N LEU A 189 -12.25 -5.91 5.77
CA LEU A 189 -13.41 -6.50 5.10
C LEU A 189 -14.44 -6.96 6.13
N ARG A 190 -13.99 -7.61 7.20
CA ARG A 190 -14.89 -8.07 8.29
C ARG A 190 -15.63 -6.94 8.97
N SER A 191 -15.03 -5.76 9.10
CA SER A 191 -15.71 -4.58 9.67
C SER A 191 -16.87 -4.07 8.80
N CYS A 192 -16.84 -4.33 7.47
CA CYS A 192 -17.90 -3.91 6.54
C CYS A 192 -18.95 -5.01 6.27
N PHE A 193 -18.51 -6.27 6.17
CA PHE A 193 -19.35 -7.38 5.68
C PHE A 193 -19.58 -8.47 6.72
N GLY A 194 -19.06 -8.33 7.94
CA GLY A 194 -19.23 -9.31 9.01
C GLY A 194 -18.79 -10.71 8.60
N GLY A 195 -19.65 -11.71 8.86
CA GLY A 195 -19.36 -13.13 8.58
C GLY A 195 -19.21 -13.47 7.09
N SER A 196 -19.76 -12.69 6.18
CA SER A 196 -19.65 -12.94 4.73
C SER A 196 -18.21 -12.81 4.20
N ALA A 197 -17.30 -12.20 4.97
CA ALA A 197 -15.89 -12.08 4.61
C ALA A 197 -15.17 -13.44 4.52
N SER A 198 -15.67 -14.49 5.17
CA SER A 198 -15.04 -15.83 5.20
C SER A 198 -15.02 -16.56 3.85
N GLY A 199 -15.88 -16.16 2.91
CA GLY A 199 -15.90 -16.72 1.55
C GLY A 199 -14.78 -16.22 0.62
N TYR A 200 -13.98 -15.24 1.06
CA TYR A 200 -12.89 -14.68 0.28
C TYR A 200 -11.52 -15.21 0.72
N PRO A 201 -10.49 -15.20 -0.16
CA PRO A 201 -9.16 -15.69 0.17
C PRO A 201 -8.56 -14.93 1.36
N THR A 202 -7.74 -15.61 2.14
CA THR A 202 -6.96 -14.99 3.21
C THR A 202 -5.90 -14.05 2.64
N ALA A 203 -5.33 -13.18 3.49
CA ALA A 203 -4.25 -12.28 3.07
C ALA A 203 -3.01 -13.06 2.60
N GLU A 204 -2.72 -14.19 3.20
CA GLU A 204 -1.58 -15.07 2.88
C GLU A 204 -1.78 -15.78 1.53
N GLU A 205 -2.98 -16.29 1.25
CA GLU A 205 -3.34 -16.87 -0.05
C GLU A 205 -3.26 -15.83 -1.15
N TRP A 206 -3.80 -14.64 -0.89
CA TRP A 206 -3.73 -13.52 -1.81
C TRP A 206 -2.29 -13.08 -2.09
N ALA A 207 -1.44 -12.98 -1.07
CA ALA A 207 -0.06 -12.54 -1.23
C ALA A 207 0.75 -13.44 -2.16
N LYS A 208 0.49 -14.76 -2.16
CA LYS A 208 1.14 -15.72 -3.08
C LYS A 208 0.84 -15.45 -4.56
N ILE A 209 -0.27 -14.77 -4.87
CA ILE A 209 -0.65 -14.36 -6.22
C ILE A 209 -0.19 -12.92 -6.47
N ALA A 210 -0.45 -12.02 -5.52
CA ALA A 210 -0.20 -10.60 -5.66
C ALA A 210 1.28 -10.26 -5.72
N VAL A 211 2.13 -10.89 -4.92
CA VAL A 211 3.57 -10.58 -4.88
C VAL A 211 4.26 -10.90 -6.21
N PRO A 212 4.10 -12.09 -6.82
CA PRO A 212 4.62 -12.34 -8.17
C PRO A 212 4.06 -11.39 -9.24
N PHE A 213 2.80 -10.96 -9.12
CA PHE A 213 2.20 -9.96 -10.00
C PHE A 213 2.88 -8.59 -9.83
N LEU A 214 3.04 -8.11 -8.60
CA LEU A 214 3.70 -6.84 -8.27
C LEU A 214 5.15 -6.81 -8.76
N LEU A 215 5.88 -7.92 -8.68
CA LEU A 215 7.26 -8.04 -9.15
C LEU A 215 7.43 -7.90 -10.66
N LYS A 216 6.36 -8.13 -11.43
CA LYS A 216 6.34 -8.01 -12.90
C LYS A 216 6.00 -6.60 -13.40
N LEU A 217 5.49 -5.73 -12.51
CA LEU A 217 5.14 -4.35 -12.90
C LEU A 217 6.38 -3.58 -13.36
N GLY A 218 6.20 -2.75 -14.36
CA GLY A 218 7.24 -1.95 -14.97
C GLY A 218 6.70 -0.74 -15.73
N ALA A 219 7.56 -0.09 -16.51
CA ALA A 219 7.25 1.13 -17.23
C ALA A 219 6.02 1.04 -18.15
N LEU A 220 5.74 -0.14 -18.71
CA LEU A 220 4.56 -0.36 -19.57
C LEU A 220 3.23 -0.30 -18.81
N ASP A 221 3.26 -0.35 -17.49
CA ASP A 221 2.07 -0.29 -16.63
C ASP A 221 1.80 1.12 -16.11
N ASN A 222 2.62 2.10 -16.50
CA ASN A 222 2.52 3.47 -16.00
C ASN A 222 1.13 4.08 -16.27
N GLY A 223 0.48 4.58 -15.20
CA GLY A 223 -0.86 5.19 -15.25
C GLY A 223 -2.01 4.19 -15.44
N ARG A 224 -1.75 2.89 -15.63
CA ARG A 224 -2.78 1.89 -15.88
C ARG A 224 -3.47 1.47 -14.59
N PRO A 225 -4.81 1.56 -14.51
CA PRO A 225 -5.57 1.05 -13.37
C PRO A 225 -5.64 -0.48 -13.43
N LEU A 226 -4.85 -1.15 -12.60
CA LEU A 226 -4.74 -2.61 -12.58
C LEU A 226 -5.55 -3.24 -11.43
N THR A 227 -5.83 -4.53 -11.59
CA THR A 227 -6.44 -5.38 -10.55
C THR A 227 -5.58 -6.64 -10.40
N VAL A 228 -5.35 -7.07 -9.15
CA VAL A 228 -4.66 -8.34 -8.88
C VAL A 228 -5.48 -9.50 -9.44
N PRO A 229 -4.90 -10.41 -10.26
CA PRO A 229 -5.63 -11.47 -10.95
C PRO A 229 -5.99 -12.64 -10.02
N ILE A 230 -6.83 -12.39 -9.01
CA ILE A 230 -7.40 -13.45 -8.15
C ILE A 230 -8.69 -13.98 -8.78
N ARG A 231 -8.91 -15.30 -8.68
CA ARG A 231 -10.17 -15.90 -9.17
C ARG A 231 -11.35 -15.31 -8.38
N GLY A 232 -12.35 -14.79 -9.09
CA GLY A 232 -13.56 -14.17 -8.51
C GLY A 232 -13.49 -12.64 -8.37
N ALA A 233 -12.47 -11.94 -8.89
CA ALA A 233 -12.36 -10.48 -8.84
C ALA A 233 -13.06 -9.75 -10.02
N ASN A 234 -13.78 -10.45 -10.86
CA ASN A 234 -14.40 -9.92 -12.09
C ASN A 234 -15.94 -9.90 -12.03
N ASP A 235 -16.54 -9.70 -10.82
CA ASP A 235 -17.98 -9.43 -10.73
C ASP A 235 -18.26 -8.16 -9.94
#